data_39fcb59983de101d6fb8379709738d7f
#
_entry.id   39fcb59983de101d6fb8379709738d7f
#
_cell.length_a   1.000
_cell.length_b   1.000
_cell.length_c   1.000
_cell.angle_alpha   90.00
_cell.angle_beta   90.00
_cell.angle_gamma   90.00
#
_symmetry.space_group_name_H-M   'P 1'
#
loop_
_entity.id
_entity.type
_entity.pdbx_description
1 polymer ?
#
loop_
_entity_poly.entity_id
_entity_poly.type
_entity_poly.pdbx_seq_one_letter_code
_entity_poly.pdbx_strand_id
1 'polypeptide(L)'
;MLHRIFPQANSSLTSLAQISVQVAEAAALLSEMVGSSTSEYPELFDRMLVHEANSTDLFFMTLTTVRSSFATPVPREDLYTLARKLTNAVEKLTSAAHILYLHKIDGFAPHIPRYSTLSSGRRC
;
A
#
# COMPACT_ATOMS: atom_id res chain seq x y z
N MET A 1 -11.60 -7.32 -26.57
CA MET A 1 -10.87 -7.54 -27.80
C MET A 1 -9.53 -6.90 -27.81
N LEU A 2 -9.43 -5.66 -27.31
CA LEU A 2 -8.13 -5.01 -27.23
C LEU A 2 -7.13 -5.83 -26.47
N HIS A 3 -7.58 -6.46 -25.38
CA HIS A 3 -6.65 -7.24 -24.56
C HIS A 3 -6.10 -8.45 -25.31
N ARG A 4 -6.79 -8.89 -26.35
CA ARG A 4 -6.28 -9.96 -27.18
C ARG A 4 -5.20 -9.45 -28.11
N ILE A 5 -5.36 -8.20 -28.55
CA ILE A 5 -4.43 -7.61 -29.49
C ILE A 5 -3.16 -7.18 -28.79
N PHE A 6 -3.31 -6.66 -27.57
CA PHE A 6 -2.17 -6.16 -26.78
C PHE A 6 -2.12 -6.84 -25.41
N PRO A 7 -1.84 -8.15 -25.37
CA PRO A 7 -1.87 -8.86 -24.10
C PRO A 7 -0.83 -8.35 -23.10
N GLN A 8 0.33 -7.94 -23.58
CA GLN A 8 1.38 -7.47 -22.68
C GLN A 8 1.02 -6.13 -22.06
N ALA A 9 0.43 -5.25 -22.85
CA ALA A 9 -0.01 -3.97 -22.34
C ALA A 9 -1.13 -4.18 -21.31
N ASN A 10 -2.01 -5.11 -21.58
CA ASN A 10 -3.07 -5.44 -20.65
C ASN A 10 -2.49 -6.00 -19.34
N SER A 11 -1.44 -6.80 -19.46
CA SER A 11 -0.78 -7.35 -18.27
C SER A 11 -0.18 -6.26 -17.42
N SER A 12 0.40 -5.24 -18.04
CA SER A 12 0.96 -4.12 -17.29
C SER A 12 -0.12 -3.41 -16.48
N LEU A 13 -1.24 -3.15 -17.12
CA LEU A 13 -2.34 -2.47 -16.43
C LEU A 13 -2.92 -3.35 -15.34
N THR A 14 -2.98 -4.65 -15.57
CA THR A 14 -3.45 -5.58 -14.56
C THR A 14 -2.54 -5.57 -13.36
N SER A 15 -1.23 -5.58 -13.58
CA SER A 15 -0.27 -5.53 -12.48
C SER A 15 -0.41 -4.24 -11.68
N LEU A 16 -0.59 -3.12 -12.37
CA LEU A 16 -0.79 -1.84 -11.70
C LEU A 16 -2.04 -1.87 -10.83
N ALA A 17 -3.13 -2.44 -11.37
CA ALA A 17 -4.36 -2.55 -10.61
C ALA A 17 -4.14 -3.40 -9.36
N GLN A 18 -3.36 -4.46 -9.47
CA GLN A 18 -3.08 -5.32 -8.34
C GLN A 18 -2.24 -4.61 -7.28
N ILE A 19 -1.30 -3.75 -7.70
CA ILE A 19 -0.55 -2.97 -6.74
C ILE A 19 -1.48 -2.01 -6.00
N SER A 20 -2.42 -1.41 -6.71
CA SER A 20 -3.34 -0.49 -6.05
C SER A 20 -4.21 -1.20 -5.02
N VAL A 21 -4.53 -2.47 -5.26
CA VAL A 21 -5.23 -3.27 -4.26
C VAL A 21 -4.37 -3.44 -3.02
N GLN A 22 -3.07 -3.67 -3.20
CA GLN A 22 -2.16 -3.78 -2.05
C GLN A 22 -2.12 -2.48 -1.25
N VAL A 23 -2.16 -1.34 -1.93
CA VAL A 23 -2.22 -0.05 -1.24
C VAL A 23 -3.48 0.03 -0.37
N ALA A 24 -4.61 -0.32 -0.94
CA ALA A 24 -5.88 -0.25 -0.22
C ALA A 24 -5.89 -1.19 0.99
N GLU A 25 -5.36 -2.39 0.82
CA GLU A 25 -5.36 -3.35 1.90
C GLU A 25 -4.36 -2.97 2.99
N ALA A 26 -3.22 -2.42 2.60
CA ALA A 26 -2.26 -1.93 3.59
C ALA A 26 -2.85 -0.77 4.38
N ALA A 27 -3.57 0.12 3.72
CA ALA A 27 -4.21 1.23 4.41
C ALA A 27 -5.27 0.72 5.39
N ALA A 28 -6.02 -0.30 5.01
CA ALA A 28 -7.02 -0.87 5.90
C ALA A 28 -6.35 -1.51 7.11
N LEU A 29 -5.23 -2.19 6.91
CA LEU A 29 -4.50 -2.80 8.02
C LEU A 29 -3.97 -1.74 8.99
N LEU A 30 -3.43 -0.66 8.45
CA LEU A 30 -2.93 0.41 9.31
C LEU A 30 -4.08 0.99 10.14
N SER A 31 -5.22 1.18 9.50
CA SER A 31 -6.39 1.67 10.21
C SER A 31 -6.81 0.70 11.32
N GLU A 32 -6.75 -0.58 11.03
CA GLU A 32 -7.07 -1.60 12.01
C GLU A 32 -6.09 -1.57 13.19
N MET A 33 -4.79 -1.40 12.89
CA MET A 33 -3.79 -1.33 13.96
C MET A 33 -4.04 -0.15 14.89
N VAL A 34 -4.36 1.00 14.30
CA VAL A 34 -4.60 2.18 15.11
C VAL A 34 -5.73 1.96 16.11
N GLY A 35 -6.71 1.16 15.74
CA GLY A 35 -7.86 0.90 16.60
C GLY A 35 -7.75 -0.37 17.44
N SER A 36 -6.64 -1.11 17.33
CA SER A 36 -6.54 -2.36 18.08
C SER A 36 -5.68 -2.22 19.31
N SER A 37 -5.67 -3.28 20.12
CA SER A 37 -4.79 -3.32 21.26
C SER A 37 -3.38 -3.69 20.80
N THR A 38 -2.40 -3.34 21.60
CA THR A 38 -1.01 -3.62 21.24
C THR A 38 -0.72 -5.10 21.14
N SER A 39 -1.53 -5.92 21.80
CA SER A 39 -1.33 -7.37 21.72
C SER A 39 -1.59 -7.91 20.32
N GLU A 40 -2.34 -7.19 19.50
CA GLU A 40 -2.63 -7.61 18.13
C GLU A 40 -1.62 -7.08 17.12
N TYR A 41 -0.75 -6.17 17.53
CA TYR A 41 0.20 -5.55 16.62
C TYR A 41 1.10 -6.54 15.89
N PRO A 42 1.66 -7.55 16.56
CA PRO A 42 2.56 -8.46 15.83
C PRO A 42 1.88 -9.14 14.65
N GLU A 43 0.67 -9.62 14.84
CA GLU A 43 -0.04 -10.28 13.75
C GLU A 43 -0.40 -9.32 12.64
N LEU A 44 -0.89 -8.14 13.01
CA LEU A 44 -1.28 -7.15 12.01
C LEU A 44 -0.07 -6.66 11.24
N PHE A 45 1.05 -6.49 11.93
CA PHE A 45 2.26 -6.06 11.24
C PHE A 45 2.77 -7.15 10.30
N ASP A 46 2.70 -8.41 10.70
CA ASP A 46 3.09 -9.49 9.81
C ASP A 46 2.25 -9.47 8.53
N ARG A 47 0.96 -9.22 8.66
CA ARG A 47 0.11 -9.13 7.49
C ARG A 47 0.48 -7.93 6.61
N MET A 48 0.89 -6.83 7.24
CA MET A 48 1.35 -5.66 6.50
C MET A 48 2.58 -6.00 5.67
N LEU A 49 3.52 -6.76 6.25
CA LEU A 49 4.73 -7.16 5.54
C LEU A 49 4.41 -8.03 4.32
N VAL A 50 3.36 -8.83 4.41
CA VAL A 50 2.95 -9.63 3.25
C VAL A 50 2.50 -8.72 2.11
N HIS A 51 1.74 -7.69 2.43
CA HIS A 51 1.29 -6.76 1.39
C HIS A 51 2.45 -5.99 0.79
N GLU A 52 3.42 -5.64 1.62
CA GLU A 52 4.61 -4.97 1.13
C GLU A 52 5.38 -5.86 0.17
N ALA A 53 5.58 -7.12 0.55
CA ALA A 53 6.30 -8.07 -0.31
C ALA A 53 5.54 -8.28 -1.61
N ASN A 54 4.22 -8.40 -1.53
CA ASN A 54 3.41 -8.59 -2.73
C ASN A 54 3.52 -7.39 -3.66
N SER A 55 3.51 -6.18 -3.11
CA SER A 55 3.61 -5.00 -3.96
C SER A 55 4.97 -4.91 -4.62
N THR A 56 6.02 -5.32 -3.94
CA THR A 56 7.36 -5.34 -4.52
C THR A 56 7.44 -6.34 -5.67
N ASP A 57 6.90 -7.52 -5.48
CA ASP A 57 6.87 -8.52 -6.54
C ASP A 57 6.09 -8.01 -7.74
N LEU A 58 4.94 -7.39 -7.49
CA LEU A 58 4.12 -6.85 -8.57
C LEU A 58 4.83 -5.72 -9.28
N PHE A 59 5.60 -4.93 -8.53
CA PHE A 59 6.39 -3.86 -9.15
C PHE A 59 7.38 -4.44 -10.14
N PHE A 60 8.13 -5.47 -9.75
CA PHE A 60 9.08 -6.08 -10.65
C PHE A 60 8.42 -6.78 -11.82
N MET A 61 7.26 -7.38 -11.60
CA MET A 61 6.49 -7.95 -12.71
C MET A 61 6.10 -6.87 -13.70
N THR A 62 5.67 -5.72 -13.18
CA THR A 62 5.28 -4.62 -14.04
C THR A 62 6.47 -4.14 -14.87
N LEU A 63 7.63 -3.99 -14.23
CA LEU A 63 8.83 -3.57 -14.94
C LEU A 63 9.18 -4.54 -16.06
N THR A 64 9.14 -5.83 -15.75
CA THR A 64 9.48 -6.86 -16.74
C THR A 64 8.50 -6.80 -17.90
N THR A 65 7.22 -6.70 -17.60
CA THR A 65 6.20 -6.67 -18.64
C THR A 65 6.34 -5.42 -19.50
N VAL A 66 6.56 -4.28 -18.87
CA VAL A 66 6.72 -3.03 -19.63
C VAL A 66 7.94 -3.09 -20.52
N ARG A 67 9.04 -3.64 -20.00
CA ARG A 67 10.27 -3.75 -20.78
C ARG A 67 10.12 -4.65 -21.97
N SER A 68 9.37 -5.73 -21.80
CA SER A 68 9.22 -6.69 -22.88
C SER A 68 8.08 -6.35 -23.83
N SER A 69 7.28 -5.34 -23.49
CA SER A 69 6.15 -4.94 -24.32
C SER A 69 6.64 -4.18 -25.54
N PHE A 70 6.06 -4.52 -26.66
CA PHE A 70 6.35 -3.82 -27.88
C PHE A 70 5.64 -2.47 -27.92
N ALA A 71 4.39 -2.46 -27.47
CA ALA A 71 3.61 -1.24 -27.41
C ALA A 71 2.76 -1.28 -26.16
N THR A 72 2.57 -0.12 -25.55
CA THR A 72 1.74 -0.01 -24.37
C THR A 72 0.69 1.08 -24.60
N PRO A 73 -0.48 0.97 -23.95
CA PRO A 73 -1.53 1.98 -24.12
C PRO A 73 -1.17 3.31 -23.49
N VAL A 74 -0.21 3.27 -22.57
CA VAL A 74 0.25 4.45 -21.84
C VAL A 74 1.76 4.49 -22.01
N PRO A 75 2.39 5.66 -22.05
CA PRO A 75 3.84 5.71 -22.17
C PRO A 75 4.52 4.89 -21.08
N ARG A 76 5.61 4.24 -21.44
CA ARG A 76 6.32 3.37 -20.51
C ARG A 76 6.76 4.11 -19.26
N GLU A 77 7.20 5.34 -19.45
CA GLU A 77 7.67 6.14 -18.32
C GLU A 77 6.55 6.39 -17.33
N ASP A 78 5.35 6.59 -17.84
CA ASP A 78 4.20 6.84 -16.97
C ASP A 78 3.81 5.56 -16.23
N LEU A 79 3.86 4.42 -16.91
CA LEU A 79 3.57 3.15 -16.26
C LEU A 79 4.59 2.88 -15.14
N TYR A 80 5.84 3.13 -15.46
CA TYR A 80 6.93 2.95 -14.51
C TYR A 80 6.75 3.85 -13.29
N THR A 81 6.47 5.12 -13.55
CA THR A 81 6.31 6.10 -12.49
C THR A 81 5.11 5.75 -11.61
N LEU A 82 4.02 5.34 -12.23
CA LEU A 82 2.83 4.98 -11.48
C LEU A 82 3.09 3.77 -10.59
N ALA A 83 3.74 2.75 -11.15
CA ALA A 83 4.07 1.56 -10.37
C ALA A 83 4.95 1.91 -9.18
N ARG A 84 5.94 2.77 -9.38
CA ARG A 84 6.83 3.18 -8.32
C ARG A 84 6.08 3.95 -7.23
N LYS A 85 5.21 4.85 -7.63
CA LYS A 85 4.50 5.65 -6.64
C LYS A 85 3.53 4.79 -5.83
N LEU A 86 2.88 3.84 -6.47
CA LEU A 86 2.00 2.93 -5.75
C LEU A 86 2.77 2.07 -4.76
N THR A 87 3.91 1.55 -5.21
CA THR A 87 4.75 0.73 -4.33
C THR A 87 5.28 1.56 -3.16
N ASN A 88 5.68 2.80 -3.43
CA ASN A 88 6.12 3.68 -2.36
C ASN A 88 5.02 3.94 -1.34
N ALA A 89 3.78 4.01 -1.79
CA ALA A 89 2.66 4.19 -0.87
C ALA A 89 2.56 3.03 0.12
N VAL A 90 2.72 1.80 -0.38
CA VAL A 90 2.70 0.63 0.50
C VAL A 90 3.86 0.70 1.48
N GLU A 91 5.04 1.08 1.00
CA GLU A 91 6.21 1.18 1.87
C GLU A 91 5.99 2.19 2.98
N LYS A 92 5.36 3.31 2.67
CA LYS A 92 5.11 4.33 3.68
C LYS A 92 4.07 3.85 4.69
N LEU A 93 3.07 3.14 4.24
CA LEU A 93 2.09 2.57 5.15
C LEU A 93 2.73 1.53 6.07
N THR A 94 3.64 0.72 5.51
CA THR A 94 4.36 -0.26 6.31
C THR A 94 5.26 0.43 7.33
N SER A 95 5.89 1.52 6.94
CA SER A 95 6.73 2.28 7.88
C SER A 95 5.91 2.85 9.03
N ALA A 96 4.73 3.35 8.72
CA ALA A 96 3.85 3.86 9.77
C ALA A 96 3.45 2.75 10.73
N ALA A 97 3.12 1.57 10.19
CA ALA A 97 2.78 0.43 11.01
C ALA A 97 3.96 0.01 11.88
N HIS A 98 5.17 0.08 11.32
CA HIS A 98 6.37 -0.28 12.06
C HIS A 98 6.59 0.65 13.24
N ILE A 99 6.32 1.93 13.04
CA ILE A 99 6.46 2.89 14.12
C ILE A 99 5.48 2.55 15.25
N LEU A 100 4.24 2.24 14.89
CA LEU A 100 3.28 1.84 15.91
C LEU A 100 3.75 0.61 16.66
N TYR A 101 4.24 -0.38 15.92
CA TYR A 101 4.67 -1.63 16.50
C TYR A 101 5.88 -1.45 17.43
N LEU A 102 6.87 -0.71 16.95
CA LEU A 102 8.09 -0.49 17.73
C LEU A 102 7.81 0.25 19.02
N HIS A 103 6.99 1.26 18.95
CA HIS A 103 6.75 2.08 20.13
C HIS A 103 5.66 1.52 21.01
N LYS A 104 4.90 0.57 20.48
CA LYS A 104 3.80 -0.04 21.24
C LYS A 104 3.05 1.04 21.97
N ILE A 105 2.48 1.93 21.21
CA ILE A 105 1.82 3.08 21.80
C ILE A 105 0.56 2.60 22.51
N ASP A 106 0.75 2.12 23.70
CA ASP A 106 -0.32 1.48 24.44
C ASP A 106 -1.50 2.35 24.63
N GLY A 107 -1.24 3.56 24.93
CA GLY A 107 -2.33 4.46 25.17
C GLY A 107 -2.87 5.08 23.93
N PHE A 108 -2.44 4.63 22.77
CA PHE A 108 -2.85 5.29 21.55
C PHE A 108 -4.35 5.29 21.38
N ALA A 109 -4.99 4.15 21.54
CA ALA A 109 -6.42 4.08 21.42
C ALA A 109 -7.13 4.97 22.44
N PRO A 110 -6.76 4.94 23.71
CA PRO A 110 -7.32 5.90 24.68
C PRO A 110 -6.91 7.33 24.39
N HIS A 111 -5.71 7.52 23.88
CA HIS A 111 -5.24 8.87 23.57
C HIS A 111 -6.02 9.50 22.42
N ILE A 112 -6.34 8.70 21.44
CA ILE A 112 -7.03 9.21 20.27
C ILE A 112 -8.31 9.93 20.63
N PRO A 113 -9.20 9.38 21.44
CA PRO A 113 -10.40 10.10 21.81
C PRO A 113 -10.10 11.42 22.50
N ARG A 114 -9.09 11.43 23.37
CA ARG A 114 -8.74 12.65 24.04
C ARG A 114 -8.22 13.69 23.09
N TYR A 115 -7.31 13.28 22.24
CA TYR A 115 -6.76 14.20 21.25
C TYR A 115 -7.83 14.63 20.28
N SER A 116 -8.67 13.74 19.87
CA SER A 116 -9.76 14.07 18.97
C SER A 116 -10.67 15.09 19.57
N THR A 117 -10.99 14.91 20.82
CA THR A 117 -11.86 15.84 21.52
C THR A 117 -11.19 17.21 21.58
N LEU A 118 -9.94 17.21 21.97
CA LEU A 118 -9.20 18.46 22.05
C LEU A 118 -9.07 19.07 20.67
N SER A 119 -8.77 18.25 19.71
CA SER A 119 -8.65 18.72 18.37
C SER A 119 -9.89 19.33 17.84
N SER A 120 -10.99 18.63 18.01
CA SER A 120 -12.22 19.18 17.53
C SER A 120 -12.60 20.38 18.33
N GLY A 121 -12.23 20.36 19.58
CA GLY A 121 -12.60 21.48 20.44
C GLY A 121 -11.78 22.69 20.20
N ARG A 122 -10.59 22.54 19.73
CA ARG A 122 -9.74 23.70 19.65
C ARG A 122 -8.86 23.71 18.46
N ARG A 123 -8.49 22.60 17.95
CA ARG A 123 -7.65 22.67 16.83
C ARG A 123 -8.02 21.67 15.89
N CYS A 124 -8.49 21.05 16.45
CA CYS A 124 -8.74 19.93 15.85
C CYS A 124 -7.81 19.36 15.88
#